data_fcd4a7705ff79e64345f9df12e8177cf
#
_entry.id   fcd4a7705ff79e64345f9df12e8177cf
#
_cell.length_a   1.000
_cell.length_b   1.000
_cell.length_c   1.000
_cell.angle_alpha   90.00
_cell.angle_beta   90.00
_cell.angle_gamma   90.00
#
_symmetry.space_group_name_H-M   'P 1'
#
loop_
_entity.id
_entity.type
_entity.pdbx_description
1 polymer ?
#
loop_
_entity_poly.entity_id
_entity_poly.type
_entity_poly.pdbx_seq_one_letter_code
_entity_poly.pdbx_strand_id
1 'polypeptide(L)'
;MKRLFKYTLIALAAILVLPAAFLCGLYLTADMEQPAVTIDTAAYRVTNHGGYTTCHGSFLRCNPHGLWELYTAGPPEESGAAAGALTAGLMHYQEQVFVDQIREFVPSEGYLKFLGGMIRIFNRNLGRHVPEEYRREIYARSLYCSHDFDAIGTPYERQLNYHAAHDIGHAMSQYMLVVCSSFAAWGGASDDGKPVVGRNFDFYMGDDFARNKIVTFCRPQAGYPFASIGWAGMIGVLSGMNSEGLTAVSYTHLRAHETLSDL
;
A
#
# COMPACT_ATOMS: atom_id res chain seq x y z
N MET A 1 19.47 46.60 30.10
CA MET A 1 19.76 46.03 28.78
C MET A 1 20.35 44.59 28.83
N LYS A 2 21.48 44.32 29.51
CA LYS A 2 22.09 42.95 29.49
C LYS A 2 21.20 41.83 30.02
N ARG A 3 20.38 42.04 31.07
CA ARG A 3 19.45 41.04 31.60
C ARG A 3 18.30 40.76 30.65
N LEU A 4 17.70 41.80 30.05
CA LEU A 4 16.63 41.66 29.08
C LEU A 4 17.10 40.86 27.86
N PHE A 5 18.27 41.20 27.32
CA PHE A 5 18.89 40.48 26.22
C PHE A 5 19.13 38.99 26.56
N LYS A 6 19.61 38.68 27.76
CA LYS A 6 19.79 37.30 28.21
C LYS A 6 18.47 36.53 28.27
N TYR A 7 17.40 37.12 28.81
CA TYR A 7 16.09 36.46 28.87
C TYR A 7 15.46 36.27 27.48
N THR A 8 15.62 37.25 26.59
CA THR A 8 15.18 37.12 25.20
C THR A 8 15.91 35.97 24.49
N LEU A 9 17.21 35.82 24.69
CA LEU A 9 18.01 34.76 24.12
C LEU A 9 17.62 33.39 24.67
N ILE A 10 17.35 33.28 25.97
CA ILE A 10 16.85 32.04 26.60
C ILE A 10 15.45 31.68 26.07
N ALA A 11 14.56 32.68 25.95
CA ALA A 11 13.23 32.45 25.41
C ALA A 11 13.28 31.95 23.93
N LEU A 12 14.10 32.58 23.08
CA LEU A 12 14.33 32.15 21.70
C LEU A 12 14.92 30.72 21.63
N ALA A 13 15.92 30.43 22.49
CA ALA A 13 16.49 29.10 22.57
C ALA A 13 15.43 28.06 23.00
N ALA A 14 14.59 28.37 23.99
CA ALA A 14 13.51 27.50 24.44
C ALA A 14 12.47 27.26 23.36
N ILE A 15 12.11 28.28 22.60
CA ILE A 15 11.14 28.16 21.45
C ILE A 15 11.66 27.22 20.37
N LEU A 16 12.98 27.13 20.18
CA LEU A 16 13.57 26.24 19.18
C LEU A 16 13.86 24.83 19.73
N VAL A 17 14.46 24.77 20.94
CA VAL A 17 14.93 23.51 21.52
C VAL A 17 13.76 22.63 22.01
N LEU A 18 12.75 23.22 22.65
CA LEU A 18 11.63 22.41 23.18
C LEU A 18 10.81 21.70 22.09
N PRO A 19 10.41 22.35 20.99
CA PRO A 19 9.75 21.65 19.90
C PRO A 19 10.65 20.60 19.23
N ALA A 20 11.94 20.91 19.05
CA ALA A 20 12.88 19.96 18.47
C ALA A 20 13.06 18.73 19.37
N ALA A 21 13.21 18.92 20.69
CA ALA A 21 13.29 17.84 21.66
C ALA A 21 11.99 17.01 21.70
N PHE A 22 10.84 17.66 21.62
CA PHE A 22 9.53 17.00 21.54
C PHE A 22 9.40 16.15 20.28
N LEU A 23 9.74 16.71 19.10
CA LEU A 23 9.72 15.97 17.83
C LEU A 23 10.72 14.81 17.84
N CYS A 24 11.89 15.02 18.41
CA CYS A 24 12.88 13.96 18.60
C CYS A 24 12.32 12.84 19.49
N GLY A 25 11.67 13.19 20.58
CA GLY A 25 11.01 12.23 21.46
C GLY A 25 9.92 11.43 20.72
N LEU A 26 9.07 12.11 19.93
CA LEU A 26 8.07 11.46 19.09
C LEU A 26 8.71 10.52 18.06
N TYR A 27 9.80 10.95 17.42
CA TYR A 27 10.52 10.13 16.43
C TYR A 27 11.14 8.86 17.06
N LEU A 28 11.75 9.00 18.25
CA LEU A 28 12.39 7.88 18.96
C LEU A 28 11.37 6.88 19.52
N THR A 29 10.15 7.34 19.81
CA THR A 29 9.05 6.50 20.31
C THR A 29 8.06 6.09 19.21
N ALA A 30 8.26 6.53 17.98
CA ALA A 30 7.44 6.16 16.84
C ALA A 30 7.83 4.76 16.39
N ASP A 31 7.19 3.76 16.97
CA ASP A 31 7.33 2.36 16.59
C ASP A 31 5.97 1.84 16.14
N MET A 32 5.96 1.15 15.00
CA MET A 32 4.77 0.48 14.49
C MET A 32 4.77 -0.93 15.05
N GLU A 33 3.97 -1.16 16.09
CA GLU A 33 3.82 -2.43 16.75
C GLU A 33 3.51 -3.55 15.74
N GLN A 34 4.38 -4.54 15.68
CA GLN A 34 4.20 -5.71 14.85
C GLN A 34 3.13 -6.62 15.46
N PRO A 35 2.31 -7.28 14.64
CA PRO A 35 1.34 -8.26 15.16
C PRO A 35 2.04 -9.43 15.84
N ALA A 36 1.45 -9.94 16.92
CA ALA A 36 1.99 -11.06 17.69
C ALA A 36 1.78 -12.39 16.96
N VAL A 37 2.45 -12.55 15.81
CA VAL A 37 2.40 -13.76 15.00
C VAL A 37 3.82 -14.22 14.67
N THR A 38 4.05 -15.53 14.76
CA THR A 38 5.33 -16.16 14.39
C THR A 38 5.14 -16.92 13.09
N ILE A 39 6.01 -16.65 12.12
CA ILE A 39 5.98 -17.30 10.80
C ILE A 39 7.34 -17.97 10.57
N ASP A 40 7.31 -19.27 10.35
CA ASP A 40 8.48 -19.99 9.87
C ASP A 40 8.61 -19.80 8.36
N THR A 41 9.41 -18.82 7.94
CA THR A 41 9.65 -18.54 6.53
C THR A 41 10.27 -19.70 5.76
N ALA A 42 10.95 -20.62 6.44
CA ALA A 42 11.54 -21.80 5.82
C ALA A 42 10.49 -22.83 5.34
N ALA A 43 9.27 -22.77 5.89
CA ALA A 43 8.15 -23.61 5.45
C ALA A 43 7.55 -23.15 4.10
N TYR A 44 7.76 -21.88 3.70
CA TYR A 44 7.17 -21.29 2.49
C TYR A 44 8.15 -21.35 1.30
N ARG A 45 8.47 -22.56 0.89
CA ARG A 45 9.37 -22.79 -0.25
C ARG A 45 8.63 -22.67 -1.57
N VAL A 46 9.16 -21.85 -2.46
CA VAL A 46 8.65 -21.72 -3.83
C VAL A 46 9.11 -22.89 -4.68
N THR A 47 8.17 -23.55 -5.33
CA THR A 47 8.43 -24.61 -6.31
C THR A 47 8.10 -24.12 -7.71
N ASN A 48 9.04 -24.27 -8.66
CA ASN A 48 8.87 -23.86 -10.05
C ASN A 48 8.40 -25.05 -10.90
N HIS A 49 7.35 -24.85 -11.69
CA HIS A 49 6.75 -25.85 -12.59
C HIS A 49 6.91 -25.48 -14.08
N GLY A 50 7.86 -24.58 -14.41
CA GLY A 50 8.15 -24.18 -15.79
C GLY A 50 7.25 -23.10 -16.39
N GLY A 51 5.98 -23.00 -15.98
CA GLY A 51 5.03 -21.97 -16.44
C GLY A 51 4.33 -21.22 -15.30
N TYR A 52 4.49 -21.73 -14.09
CA TYR A 52 3.93 -21.15 -12.87
C TYR A 52 4.77 -21.59 -11.66
N THR A 53 4.62 -20.89 -10.56
CA THR A 53 5.24 -21.22 -9.28
C THR A 53 4.18 -21.47 -8.22
N THR A 54 4.49 -22.35 -7.27
CA THR A 54 3.61 -22.66 -6.14
C THR A 54 4.31 -22.48 -4.80
N CYS A 55 3.54 -22.13 -3.78
CA CYS A 55 3.99 -22.04 -2.41
C CYS A 55 2.79 -22.26 -1.48
N HIS A 56 2.84 -23.23 -0.59
CA HIS A 56 1.85 -23.47 0.47
C HIS A 56 0.38 -23.37 -0.02
N GLY A 57 0.04 -24.09 -1.11
CA GLY A 57 -1.31 -24.09 -1.69
C GLY A 57 -1.66 -22.87 -2.54
N SER A 58 -0.79 -21.86 -2.58
CA SER A 58 -0.91 -20.68 -3.42
C SER A 58 -0.11 -20.84 -4.72
N PHE A 59 -0.43 -20.07 -5.75
CA PHE A 59 0.34 -20.06 -6.99
C PHE A 59 0.48 -18.65 -7.60
N LEU A 60 1.53 -18.48 -8.39
CA LEU A 60 1.77 -17.29 -9.22
C LEU A 60 2.12 -17.73 -10.64
N ARG A 61 1.52 -17.08 -11.63
CA ARG A 61 1.88 -17.25 -13.04
C ARG A 61 1.79 -15.92 -13.78
N CYS A 62 2.57 -15.80 -14.86
CA CYS A 62 2.36 -14.74 -15.83
C CYS A 62 1.59 -15.33 -17.03
N ASN A 63 0.47 -14.72 -17.39
CA ASN A 63 -0.31 -15.20 -18.53
C ASN A 63 0.32 -14.74 -19.87
N PRO A 64 -0.11 -15.28 -21.02
CA PRO A 64 0.47 -14.93 -22.33
C PRO A 64 0.37 -13.44 -22.71
N HIS A 65 -0.48 -12.67 -22.02
CA HIS A 65 -0.63 -11.23 -22.22
C HIS A 65 0.23 -10.37 -21.29
N GLY A 66 1.10 -11.00 -20.50
CA GLY A 66 2.00 -10.30 -19.56
C GLY A 66 1.34 -9.87 -18.25
N LEU A 67 0.11 -10.34 -17.96
CA LEU A 67 -0.56 -10.08 -16.70
C LEU A 67 -0.23 -11.19 -15.70
N TRP A 68 0.15 -10.81 -14.50
CA TRP A 68 0.38 -11.74 -13.41
C TRP A 68 -0.94 -12.17 -12.78
N GLU A 69 -1.01 -13.43 -12.41
CA GLU A 69 -2.15 -14.04 -11.72
C GLU A 69 -1.65 -14.73 -10.46
N LEU A 70 -2.13 -14.23 -9.31
CA LEU A 70 -1.81 -14.74 -7.98
C LEU A 70 -3.06 -15.36 -7.38
N TYR A 71 -2.95 -16.59 -6.90
CA TYR A 71 -3.98 -17.21 -6.06
C TYR A 71 -3.45 -17.37 -4.65
N THR A 72 -4.26 -16.99 -3.66
CA THR A 72 -3.99 -17.18 -2.24
C THR A 72 -5.20 -17.74 -1.52
N ALA A 73 -4.98 -18.53 -0.48
CA ALA A 73 -6.06 -19.08 0.36
C ALA A 73 -5.58 -19.28 1.80
N GLY A 74 -6.53 -19.23 2.74
CA GLY A 74 -6.29 -19.55 4.14
C GLY A 74 -6.28 -18.34 5.08
N PRO A 75 -5.69 -18.51 6.29
CA PRO A 75 -5.53 -17.44 7.25
C PRO A 75 -4.68 -16.28 6.72
N PRO A 76 -4.86 -15.05 7.23
CA PRO A 76 -4.13 -13.88 6.74
C PRO A 76 -2.61 -14.04 6.72
N GLU A 77 -2.03 -14.59 7.79
CA GLU A 77 -0.59 -14.80 7.90
C GLU A 77 -0.06 -15.85 6.92
N GLU A 78 -0.82 -16.91 6.65
CA GLU A 78 -0.41 -17.96 5.71
C GLU A 78 -0.51 -17.46 4.27
N SER A 79 -1.63 -16.79 3.92
CA SER A 79 -1.81 -16.20 2.60
C SER A 79 -0.80 -15.08 2.33
N GLY A 80 -0.51 -14.26 3.36
CA GLY A 80 0.50 -13.22 3.30
C GLY A 80 1.90 -13.77 3.08
N ALA A 81 2.31 -14.81 3.83
CA ALA A 81 3.62 -15.44 3.68
C ALA A 81 3.78 -16.13 2.33
N ALA A 82 2.77 -16.88 1.86
CA ALA A 82 2.80 -17.52 0.56
C ALA A 82 2.86 -16.50 -0.58
N ALA A 83 2.05 -15.44 -0.52
CA ALA A 83 2.09 -14.35 -1.49
C ALA A 83 3.44 -13.63 -1.48
N GLY A 84 3.98 -13.34 -0.29
CA GLY A 84 5.30 -12.72 -0.14
C GLY A 84 6.41 -13.56 -0.79
N ALA A 85 6.46 -14.86 -0.49
CA ALA A 85 7.42 -15.78 -1.08
C ALA A 85 7.31 -15.85 -2.60
N LEU A 86 6.08 -15.95 -3.14
CA LEU A 86 5.83 -16.04 -4.57
C LEU A 86 6.15 -14.75 -5.31
N THR A 87 5.92 -13.59 -4.70
CA THR A 87 6.01 -12.28 -5.36
C THR A 87 7.22 -11.44 -4.91
N ALA A 88 8.19 -12.02 -4.18
CA ALA A 88 9.35 -11.29 -3.63
C ALA A 88 10.07 -10.42 -4.68
N GLY A 89 10.36 -10.96 -5.86
CA GLY A 89 11.01 -10.22 -6.94
C GLY A 89 10.12 -9.10 -7.52
N LEU A 90 8.81 -9.32 -7.59
CA LEU A 90 7.86 -8.30 -8.05
C LEU A 90 7.68 -7.20 -7.00
N MET A 91 7.70 -7.53 -5.72
CA MET A 91 7.66 -6.55 -4.62
C MET A 91 8.92 -5.69 -4.64
N HIS A 92 10.10 -6.30 -4.80
CA HIS A 92 11.35 -5.56 -4.91
C HIS A 92 11.32 -4.58 -6.09
N TYR A 93 10.90 -5.04 -7.28
CA TYR A 93 10.74 -4.18 -8.45
C TYR A 93 9.80 -3.01 -8.17
N GLN A 94 8.64 -3.29 -7.61
CA GLN A 94 7.63 -2.26 -7.34
C GLN A 94 8.11 -1.21 -6.32
N GLU A 95 8.83 -1.66 -5.29
CA GLU A 95 9.43 -0.80 -4.28
C GLU A 95 10.55 0.07 -4.86
N GLN A 96 11.42 -0.53 -5.70
CA GLN A 96 12.49 0.21 -6.39
C GLN A 96 11.94 1.34 -7.24
N VAL A 97 10.98 1.03 -8.11
CA VAL A 97 10.35 2.02 -9.00
C VAL A 97 9.67 3.14 -8.20
N PHE A 98 8.98 2.78 -7.12
CA PHE A 98 8.33 3.75 -6.23
C PHE A 98 9.34 4.69 -5.57
N VAL A 99 10.42 4.14 -5.02
CA VAL A 99 11.48 4.92 -4.36
C VAL A 99 12.23 5.82 -5.36
N ASP A 100 12.51 5.31 -6.56
CA ASP A 100 13.18 6.07 -7.60
C ASP A 100 12.32 7.24 -8.07
N GLN A 101 11.01 7.05 -8.24
CA GLN A 101 10.10 8.13 -8.60
C GLN A 101 10.00 9.19 -7.49
N ILE A 102 10.01 8.79 -6.21
CA ILE A 102 10.07 9.76 -5.10
C ILE A 102 11.36 10.56 -5.14
N ARG A 103 12.50 9.94 -5.44
CA ARG A 103 13.78 10.64 -5.58
C ARG A 103 13.80 11.61 -6.75
N GLU A 104 13.09 11.30 -7.83
CA GLU A 104 12.93 12.21 -8.96
C GLU A 104 12.12 13.46 -8.56
N PHE A 105 11.02 13.28 -7.80
CA PHE A 105 10.23 14.40 -7.29
C PHE A 105 10.96 15.23 -6.23
N VAL A 106 11.81 14.58 -5.44
CA VAL A 106 12.52 15.18 -4.32
C VAL A 106 14.03 14.84 -4.41
N PRO A 107 14.81 15.55 -5.24
CA PRO A 107 16.20 15.21 -5.48
C PRO A 107 17.14 15.40 -4.27
N SER A 108 16.72 16.12 -3.24
CA SER A 108 17.52 16.38 -2.05
C SER A 108 17.45 15.23 -1.04
N GLU A 109 18.52 14.47 -0.89
CA GLU A 109 18.63 13.39 0.10
C GLU A 109 18.38 13.86 1.54
N GLY A 110 18.82 15.06 1.91
CA GLY A 110 18.56 15.64 3.21
C GLY A 110 17.08 15.92 3.45
N TYR A 111 16.40 16.42 2.43
CA TYR A 111 14.96 16.68 2.48
C TYR A 111 14.14 15.39 2.48
N LEU A 112 14.55 14.37 1.72
CA LEU A 112 13.94 13.03 1.76
C LEU A 112 14.02 12.41 3.15
N LYS A 113 15.18 12.47 3.81
CA LYS A 113 15.34 11.99 5.19
C LYS A 113 14.45 12.76 6.17
N PHE A 114 14.34 14.07 6.02
CA PHE A 114 13.41 14.89 6.81
C PHE A 114 11.96 14.47 6.61
N LEU A 115 11.52 14.31 5.35
CA LEU A 115 10.16 13.85 5.02
C LEU A 115 9.90 12.45 5.58
N GLY A 116 10.84 11.52 5.45
CA GLY A 116 10.75 10.18 6.03
C GLY A 116 10.56 10.20 7.55
N GLY A 117 11.31 11.07 8.24
CA GLY A 117 11.14 11.30 9.67
C GLY A 117 9.76 11.85 10.03
N MET A 118 9.24 12.78 9.24
CA MET A 118 7.88 13.32 9.42
C MET A 118 6.82 12.25 9.20
N ILE A 119 6.92 11.44 8.14
CA ILE A 119 6.01 10.32 7.88
C ILE A 119 6.02 9.35 9.06
N ARG A 120 7.19 8.98 9.59
CA ARG A 120 7.31 8.13 10.77
C ARG A 120 6.56 8.68 11.98
N ILE A 121 6.72 9.99 12.27
CA ILE A 121 6.01 10.65 13.37
C ILE A 121 4.50 10.67 13.13
N PHE A 122 4.03 11.02 11.92
CA PHE A 122 2.61 11.09 11.60
C PHE A 122 1.96 9.71 11.65
N ASN A 123 2.61 8.71 11.11
CA ASN A 123 2.07 7.36 11.00
C ASN A 123 2.35 6.48 12.23
N ARG A 124 2.93 7.01 13.31
CA ARG A 124 3.27 6.24 14.53
C ARG A 124 2.13 5.42 15.13
N ASN A 125 0.91 5.82 14.89
CA ASN A 125 -0.29 5.12 15.36
C ASN A 125 -1.04 4.35 14.25
N LEU A 126 -0.49 4.30 13.03
CA LEU A 126 -1.16 3.71 11.86
C LEU A 126 -1.62 2.28 12.14
N GLY A 127 -0.78 1.45 12.76
CA GLY A 127 -1.13 0.07 13.10
C GLY A 127 -2.37 -0.08 13.98
N ARG A 128 -2.75 0.93 14.76
CA ARG A 128 -3.96 0.89 15.61
C ARG A 128 -5.25 1.11 14.82
N HIS A 129 -5.15 1.64 13.60
CA HIS A 129 -6.27 1.94 12.71
C HIS A 129 -6.45 0.89 11.61
N VAL A 130 -5.50 -0.04 11.48
CA VAL A 130 -5.58 -1.16 10.54
C VAL A 130 -6.06 -2.40 11.30
N PRO A 131 -7.14 -3.07 10.84
CA PRO A 131 -7.61 -4.32 11.46
C PRO A 131 -6.50 -5.36 11.58
N GLU A 132 -6.55 -6.15 12.65
CA GLU A 132 -5.52 -7.13 13.01
C GLU A 132 -5.24 -8.12 11.88
N GLU A 133 -6.27 -8.60 11.21
CA GLU A 133 -6.15 -9.54 10.09
C GLU A 133 -5.29 -8.98 8.95
N TYR A 134 -5.47 -7.72 8.58
CA TYR A 134 -4.67 -7.08 7.53
C TYR A 134 -3.25 -6.79 8.01
N ARG A 135 -3.06 -6.43 9.27
CA ARG A 135 -1.71 -6.26 9.84
C ARG A 135 -0.92 -7.56 9.81
N ARG A 136 -1.58 -8.70 10.13
CA ARG A 136 -0.95 -10.03 10.09
C ARG A 136 -0.58 -10.43 8.67
N GLU A 137 -1.44 -10.16 7.69
CA GLU A 137 -1.14 -10.42 6.28
C GLU A 137 0.01 -9.53 5.77
N ILE A 138 -0.01 -8.21 6.05
CA ILE A 138 1.05 -7.27 5.68
C ILE A 138 2.38 -7.70 6.32
N TYR A 139 2.37 -8.03 7.61
CA TYR A 139 3.55 -8.47 8.33
C TYR A 139 4.14 -9.74 7.71
N ALA A 140 3.32 -10.76 7.49
CA ALA A 140 3.75 -12.02 6.91
C ALA A 140 4.39 -11.82 5.52
N ARG A 141 3.78 -10.96 4.70
CA ARG A 141 4.27 -10.61 3.36
C ARG A 141 5.57 -9.83 3.44
N SER A 142 5.71 -8.91 4.40
CA SER A 142 6.90 -8.07 4.57
C SER A 142 8.17 -8.85 4.90
N LEU A 143 8.06 -10.07 5.45
CA LEU A 143 9.21 -10.94 5.72
C LEU A 143 9.98 -11.37 4.46
N TYR A 144 9.39 -11.16 3.28
CA TYR A 144 9.99 -11.45 1.97
C TYR A 144 10.41 -10.20 1.19
N CYS A 145 10.29 -9.01 1.80
CA CYS A 145 10.79 -7.77 1.22
C CYS A 145 12.31 -7.69 1.27
N SER A 146 12.91 -7.01 0.29
CA SER A 146 14.34 -6.73 0.28
C SER A 146 14.74 -5.80 1.43
N HIS A 147 15.97 -5.96 1.92
CA HIS A 147 16.60 -5.07 2.88
C HIS A 147 17.29 -3.86 2.22
N ASP A 148 17.25 -3.73 0.89
CA ASP A 148 17.91 -2.63 0.16
C ASP A 148 17.32 -1.27 0.51
N PHE A 149 16.09 -1.25 1.04
CA PHE A 149 15.35 -0.03 1.40
C PHE A 149 15.24 0.21 2.91
N ASP A 150 16.01 -0.48 3.74
CA ASP A 150 15.95 -0.36 5.20
C ASP A 150 16.30 1.06 5.72
N ALA A 151 16.96 1.88 4.88
CA ALA A 151 17.21 3.29 5.19
C ALA A 151 15.93 4.13 5.35
N ILE A 152 14.78 3.68 4.80
CA ILE A 152 13.48 4.36 4.91
C ILE A 152 12.51 3.69 5.88
N GLY A 153 12.92 2.64 6.55
CA GLY A 153 12.14 1.92 7.57
C GLY A 153 12.29 0.40 7.48
N THR A 154 11.87 -0.30 8.50
CA THR A 154 11.83 -1.77 8.47
C THR A 154 10.88 -2.27 7.38
N PRO A 155 11.02 -3.51 6.87
CA PRO A 155 10.13 -4.06 5.87
C PRO A 155 8.64 -3.92 6.21
N TYR A 156 8.26 -4.20 7.45
CA TYR A 156 6.86 -4.06 7.90
C TYR A 156 6.39 -2.59 7.89
N GLU A 157 7.19 -1.68 8.45
CA GLU A 157 6.87 -0.24 8.46
C GLU A 157 6.69 0.29 7.04
N ARG A 158 7.58 -0.08 6.11
CA ARG A 158 7.49 0.32 4.71
C ARG A 158 6.21 -0.17 4.06
N GLN A 159 5.92 -1.47 4.17
CA GLN A 159 4.71 -2.06 3.60
C GLN A 159 3.44 -1.42 4.18
N LEU A 160 3.38 -1.19 5.48
CA LEU A 160 2.25 -0.54 6.12
C LEU A 160 2.08 0.92 5.64
N ASN A 161 3.19 1.67 5.51
CA ASN A 161 3.20 3.02 4.97
C ASN A 161 2.77 3.07 3.49
N TYR A 162 3.15 2.09 2.66
CA TYR A 162 2.72 2.02 1.26
C TYR A 162 1.22 1.82 1.13
N HIS A 163 0.60 1.03 2.02
CA HIS A 163 -0.85 0.91 2.07
C HIS A 163 -1.54 2.23 2.45
N ALA A 164 -0.94 3.00 3.36
CA ALA A 164 -1.44 4.32 3.74
C ALA A 164 -1.14 5.40 2.70
N ALA A 165 -0.18 5.20 1.80
CA ALA A 165 0.23 6.22 0.81
C ALA A 165 -0.91 6.62 -0.13
N HIS A 166 -1.81 5.69 -0.44
CA HIS A 166 -3.01 5.96 -1.22
C HIS A 166 -3.92 6.97 -0.50
N ASP A 167 -4.20 6.77 0.77
CA ASP A 167 -5.08 7.64 1.56
C ASP A 167 -4.41 9.00 1.84
N ILE A 168 -3.09 9.00 2.05
CA ILE A 168 -2.29 10.23 2.15
C ILE A 168 -2.34 11.00 0.83
N GLY A 169 -2.21 10.32 -0.32
CA GLY A 169 -2.34 10.91 -1.64
C GLY A 169 -3.71 11.56 -1.86
N HIS A 170 -4.77 10.93 -1.37
CA HIS A 170 -6.11 11.51 -1.38
C HIS A 170 -6.25 12.75 -0.49
N ALA A 171 -5.69 12.72 0.72
CA ALA A 171 -5.67 13.90 1.60
C ALA A 171 -4.91 15.08 0.97
N MET A 172 -3.96 14.79 0.07
CA MET A 172 -3.20 15.78 -0.71
C MET A 172 -3.79 16.01 -2.10
N SER A 173 -5.05 15.69 -2.33
CA SER A 173 -5.74 15.73 -3.64
C SER A 173 -5.70 17.08 -4.35
N GLN A 174 -5.48 18.18 -3.61
CA GLN A 174 -5.24 19.50 -4.20
C GLN A 174 -4.02 19.55 -5.14
N TYR A 175 -3.14 18.53 -5.11
CA TYR A 175 -2.01 18.37 -6.02
C TYR A 175 -2.32 17.45 -7.21
N MET A 176 -3.55 16.96 -7.35
CA MET A 176 -4.04 16.12 -8.47
C MET A 176 -3.20 14.85 -8.73
N LEU A 177 -2.61 14.27 -7.69
CA LEU A 177 -1.78 13.06 -7.82
C LEU A 177 -2.62 11.79 -8.01
N VAL A 178 -3.90 11.82 -7.65
CA VAL A 178 -4.81 10.69 -7.76
C VAL A 178 -6.15 11.17 -8.30
N VAL A 179 -6.52 10.70 -9.48
CA VAL A 179 -7.84 10.91 -10.09
C VAL A 179 -8.36 9.55 -10.54
N CYS A 180 -9.66 9.35 -10.46
CA CYS A 180 -10.28 8.11 -10.91
C CYS A 180 -11.56 8.42 -11.66
N SER A 181 -11.88 7.60 -12.66
CA SER A 181 -13.17 7.58 -13.31
C SER A 181 -13.72 6.16 -13.33
N SER A 182 -15.03 5.99 -13.21
CA SER A 182 -15.67 4.69 -13.40
C SER A 182 -17.05 4.83 -13.98
N PHE A 183 -17.55 3.71 -14.51
CA PHE A 183 -18.94 3.59 -14.91
C PHE A 183 -19.49 2.24 -14.47
N ALA A 184 -20.80 2.16 -14.33
CA ALA A 184 -21.53 0.91 -14.18
C ALA A 184 -22.72 0.93 -15.17
N ALA A 185 -22.93 -0.17 -15.87
CA ALA A 185 -24.04 -0.37 -16.80
C ALA A 185 -24.72 -1.70 -16.52
N TRP A 186 -26.05 -1.77 -16.65
CA TRP A 186 -26.84 -2.97 -16.44
C TRP A 186 -28.19 -2.89 -17.18
N GLY A 187 -28.94 -3.98 -17.24
CA GLY A 187 -30.23 -4.02 -17.92
C GLY A 187 -30.11 -3.68 -19.41
N GLY A 188 -30.92 -2.74 -19.88
CA GLY A 188 -30.88 -2.33 -21.29
C GLY A 188 -29.62 -1.57 -21.73
N ALA A 189 -28.75 -1.20 -20.81
CA ALA A 189 -27.48 -0.53 -21.07
C ALA A 189 -26.29 -1.51 -21.17
N SER A 190 -26.50 -2.81 -21.00
CA SER A 190 -25.51 -3.86 -21.22
C SER A 190 -26.05 -4.92 -22.20
N ASP A 191 -25.16 -5.58 -22.95
CA ASP A 191 -25.53 -6.49 -24.04
C ASP A 191 -26.33 -7.69 -23.54
N ASP A 192 -25.95 -8.28 -22.41
CA ASP A 192 -26.61 -9.45 -21.80
C ASP A 192 -27.48 -9.11 -20.57
N GLY A 193 -27.71 -7.83 -20.32
CA GLY A 193 -28.46 -7.33 -19.16
C GLY A 193 -27.75 -7.41 -17.81
N LYS A 194 -26.55 -8.01 -17.77
CA LYS A 194 -25.78 -8.17 -16.55
C LYS A 194 -25.00 -6.89 -16.19
N PRO A 195 -24.68 -6.68 -14.92
CA PRO A 195 -23.84 -5.57 -14.51
C PRO A 195 -22.44 -5.64 -15.13
N VAL A 196 -22.02 -4.54 -15.74
CA VAL A 196 -20.64 -4.30 -16.20
C VAL A 196 -20.12 -3.07 -15.46
N VAL A 197 -18.95 -3.20 -14.86
CA VAL A 197 -18.27 -2.10 -14.18
C VAL A 197 -16.90 -1.87 -14.82
N GLY A 198 -16.64 -0.64 -15.24
CA GLY A 198 -15.35 -0.21 -15.76
C GLY A 198 -14.76 0.87 -14.86
N ARG A 199 -13.42 0.88 -14.75
CA ARG A 199 -12.71 1.83 -13.91
C ARG A 199 -11.36 2.20 -14.49
N ASN A 200 -11.06 3.49 -14.43
CA ASN A 200 -9.73 4.06 -14.64
C ASN A 200 -9.11 4.45 -13.29
N PHE A 201 -7.88 4.02 -13.05
CA PHE A 201 -7.12 4.39 -11.87
C PHE A 201 -5.91 5.24 -12.31
N ASP A 202 -6.02 6.53 -12.05
CA ASP A 202 -5.00 7.50 -12.43
C ASP A 202 -4.17 7.83 -11.18
N PHE A 203 -3.05 7.13 -11.04
CA PHE A 203 -2.07 7.32 -9.98
C PHE A 203 -0.70 7.46 -10.63
N TYR A 204 -0.18 8.69 -10.66
CA TYR A 204 1.09 8.94 -11.32
C TYR A 204 2.28 8.68 -10.40
N MET A 205 2.98 7.59 -10.67
CA MET A 205 4.25 7.22 -10.04
C MET A 205 5.26 6.73 -11.08
N GLY A 206 5.22 7.34 -12.29
CA GLY A 206 6.05 6.96 -13.42
C GLY A 206 5.49 5.77 -14.22
N ASP A 207 5.92 5.64 -15.46
CA ASP A 207 5.44 4.61 -16.40
C ASP A 207 5.83 3.19 -15.93
N ASP A 208 6.99 3.05 -15.30
CA ASP A 208 7.47 1.77 -14.80
C ASP A 208 6.63 1.25 -13.63
N PHE A 209 6.00 2.14 -12.84
CA PHE A 209 5.05 1.75 -11.80
C PHE A 209 3.80 1.07 -12.37
N ALA A 210 3.42 1.36 -13.59
CA ALA A 210 2.29 0.75 -14.26
C ALA A 210 2.55 -0.69 -14.73
N ARG A 211 3.79 -1.18 -14.71
CA ARG A 211 4.14 -2.55 -15.11
C ARG A 211 3.75 -3.57 -14.04
N ASN A 212 3.83 -4.85 -14.42
CA ASN A 212 3.65 -5.98 -13.50
C ASN A 212 2.35 -5.95 -12.69
N LYS A 213 1.23 -5.57 -13.34
CA LYS A 213 -0.10 -5.68 -12.73
C LYS A 213 -0.40 -7.13 -12.34
N ILE A 214 -1.03 -7.29 -11.19
CA ILE A 214 -1.44 -8.60 -10.66
C ILE A 214 -2.95 -8.64 -10.52
N VAL A 215 -3.57 -9.69 -11.03
CA VAL A 215 -4.91 -10.11 -10.63
C VAL A 215 -4.75 -11.12 -9.49
N THR A 216 -5.20 -10.75 -8.31
CA THR A 216 -5.19 -11.64 -7.14
C THR A 216 -6.55 -12.27 -6.99
N PHE A 217 -6.59 -13.60 -6.93
CA PHE A 217 -7.74 -14.41 -6.54
C PHE A 217 -7.52 -14.85 -5.11
N CYS A 218 -8.28 -14.30 -4.19
CA CYS A 218 -8.16 -14.56 -2.77
C CYS A 218 -9.34 -15.40 -2.27
N ARG A 219 -9.03 -16.47 -1.54
CA ARG A 219 -9.99 -17.26 -0.78
C ARG A 219 -9.65 -17.15 0.71
N PRO A 220 -10.14 -16.11 1.39
CA PRO A 220 -9.83 -15.89 2.79
C PRO A 220 -10.44 -17.00 3.66
N GLN A 221 -9.90 -17.17 4.87
CA GLN A 221 -10.46 -18.09 5.86
C GLN A 221 -11.88 -17.69 6.30
N ALA A 222 -12.15 -16.40 6.35
CA ALA A 222 -13.46 -15.85 6.67
C ALA A 222 -13.88 -14.82 5.61
N GLY A 223 -15.18 -14.70 5.35
CA GLY A 223 -15.72 -13.83 4.31
C GLY A 223 -15.85 -14.53 2.94
N TYR A 224 -16.05 -13.74 1.91
CA TYR A 224 -16.28 -14.22 0.56
C TYR A 224 -15.00 -14.24 -0.27
N PRO A 225 -14.79 -15.26 -1.13
CA PRO A 225 -13.75 -15.21 -2.14
C PRO A 225 -13.90 -13.96 -3.01
N PHE A 226 -12.78 -13.38 -3.40
CA PHE A 226 -12.78 -12.20 -4.24
C PHE A 226 -11.61 -12.19 -5.23
N ALA A 227 -11.75 -11.41 -6.27
CA ALA A 227 -10.66 -11.07 -7.17
C ALA A 227 -10.38 -9.57 -7.08
N SER A 228 -9.11 -9.20 -7.15
CA SER A 228 -8.68 -7.80 -7.14
C SER A 228 -7.57 -7.56 -8.16
N ILE A 229 -7.43 -6.32 -8.60
CA ILE A 229 -6.37 -5.87 -9.49
C ILE A 229 -5.50 -4.87 -8.73
N GLY A 230 -4.19 -5.10 -8.72
CA GLY A 230 -3.23 -4.28 -8.00
C GLY A 230 -1.79 -4.58 -8.41
N TRP A 231 -0.90 -4.48 -7.45
CA TRP A 231 0.54 -4.73 -7.58
C TRP A 231 1.02 -5.70 -6.51
N ALA A 232 2.22 -6.24 -6.70
CA ALA A 232 2.88 -7.02 -5.67
C ALA A 232 3.08 -6.19 -4.39
N GLY A 233 2.86 -6.81 -3.24
CA GLY A 233 2.93 -6.15 -1.94
C GLY A 233 1.60 -5.54 -1.49
N MET A 234 0.68 -5.20 -2.39
CA MET A 234 -0.58 -4.57 -2.05
C MET A 234 -1.65 -5.61 -1.70
N ILE A 235 -2.28 -5.46 -0.53
CA ILE A 235 -3.45 -6.25 -0.11
C ILE A 235 -4.76 -5.46 -0.22
N GLY A 236 -4.70 -4.14 -0.21
CA GLY A 236 -5.86 -3.26 -0.36
C GLY A 236 -6.51 -3.43 -1.74
N VAL A 237 -7.84 -3.53 -1.75
CA VAL A 237 -8.61 -3.70 -2.98
C VAL A 237 -8.91 -2.33 -3.58
N LEU A 238 -8.16 -1.92 -4.60
CA LEU A 238 -8.43 -0.70 -5.38
C LEU A 238 -9.51 -0.93 -6.43
N SER A 239 -9.49 -2.10 -7.05
CA SER A 239 -10.54 -2.58 -7.97
C SER A 239 -10.71 -4.06 -7.72
N GLY A 240 -11.92 -4.50 -7.43
CA GLY A 240 -12.18 -5.90 -7.16
C GLY A 240 -13.65 -6.24 -7.10
N MET A 241 -13.91 -7.52 -7.09
CA MET A 241 -15.27 -8.07 -6.98
C MET A 241 -15.21 -9.34 -6.14
N ASN A 242 -16.19 -9.53 -5.26
CA ASN A 242 -16.35 -10.79 -4.54
C ASN A 242 -17.32 -11.75 -5.22
N SER A 243 -17.40 -12.98 -4.72
CA SER A 243 -18.28 -14.03 -5.26
C SER A 243 -19.79 -13.71 -5.17
N GLU A 244 -20.17 -12.75 -4.33
CA GLU A 244 -21.56 -12.30 -4.17
C GLU A 244 -21.91 -11.11 -5.09
N GLY A 245 -20.97 -10.70 -5.96
CA GLY A 245 -21.19 -9.61 -6.92
C GLY A 245 -20.96 -8.21 -6.34
N LEU A 246 -20.54 -8.10 -5.08
CA LEU A 246 -20.14 -6.79 -4.53
C LEU A 246 -18.85 -6.34 -5.23
N THR A 247 -18.92 -5.19 -5.89
CA THR A 247 -17.80 -4.59 -6.60
C THR A 247 -17.27 -3.39 -5.81
N ALA A 248 -15.99 -3.35 -5.58
CA ALA A 248 -15.29 -2.24 -4.95
C ALA A 248 -14.39 -1.53 -5.97
N VAL A 249 -14.46 -0.20 -5.95
CA VAL A 249 -13.56 0.68 -6.69
C VAL A 249 -13.16 1.82 -5.75
N SER A 250 -11.89 2.21 -5.74
CA SER A 250 -11.43 3.37 -4.97
C SER A 250 -11.85 4.66 -5.69
N TYR A 251 -12.51 5.56 -4.97
CA TYR A 251 -13.00 6.84 -5.47
C TYR A 251 -12.66 7.99 -4.54
N THR A 252 -12.29 9.15 -5.12
CA THR A 252 -11.96 10.35 -4.33
C THR A 252 -13.20 11.17 -3.98
N HIS A 253 -14.24 11.17 -4.83
CA HIS A 253 -15.52 11.85 -4.59
C HIS A 253 -16.65 11.15 -5.35
N LEU A 254 -17.60 10.59 -4.61
CA LEU A 254 -18.96 10.41 -5.11
C LEU A 254 -19.70 11.73 -4.95
N ARG A 255 -19.64 12.61 -5.93
CA ARG A 255 -20.78 13.49 -6.17
C ARG A 255 -21.85 12.64 -6.86
N ALA A 256 -22.82 12.17 -6.08
CA ALA A 256 -24.00 11.47 -6.56
C ALA A 256 -24.97 12.40 -7.33
N HIS A 257 -24.47 13.24 -8.25
CA HIS A 257 -25.29 14.27 -8.91
C HIS A 257 -25.11 14.36 -10.42
N GLU A 258 -24.36 13.47 -11.02
CA GLU A 258 -24.38 13.40 -12.47
C GLU A 258 -25.22 12.20 -12.88
N THR A 259 -26.52 12.30 -12.68
CA THR A 259 -27.47 11.45 -13.39
C THR A 259 -27.52 11.94 -14.83
N LEU A 260 -27.67 11.02 -15.78
CA LEU A 260 -27.85 11.29 -17.20
C LEU A 260 -29.00 12.28 -17.55
N SER A 261 -29.70 12.80 -16.55
CA SER A 261 -30.71 13.87 -16.67
C SER A 261 -30.12 15.27 -16.74
N ASP A 262 -28.81 15.43 -16.50
CA ASP A 262 -28.12 16.73 -16.50
C ASP A 262 -27.22 16.90 -17.74
N LEU A 263 -27.27 15.95 -18.68
CA LEU A 263 -26.72 16.01 -20.03
C LEU A 263 -27.86 16.14 -21.07
#